data_8f9bf3c470c67071e474ec6e6c35d03c
#
_entry.id   8f9bf3c470c67071e474ec6e6c35d03c
#
_cell.length_a   1.000
_cell.length_b   1.000
_cell.length_c   1.000
_cell.angle_alpha   90.00
_cell.angle_beta   90.00
_cell.angle_gamma   90.00
#
_symmetry.space_group_name_H-M   'P 1'
#
loop_
_entity.id
_entity.type
_entity.pdbx_description
1 polymer ?
#
loop_
_entity_poly.entity_id
_entity_poly.type
_entity_poly.pdbx_seq_one_letter_code
_entity_poly.pdbx_strand_id
1 'polypeptide(L)'
;MKKRFLAFLLAVCVAVSMLVLPASAVGSNAAVQTATALGGLTAEQAGSLGAPLTRGQAARLLTAFSAYRDTTTAQGRTGRLYSDVDSDSPYAVYIRTAVQNGWMTGYSDGSFRPDNTVTLEEACTMALRLLGYDVAKLGGTFPTAQLSKASALGLRNEINARQGETLTLEQGTMLFYNALTAMNGSGQVYASTLGFAVSNGQVDISSVLLDLSLIHISEPTRPR
;
A
#
# COMPACT_ATOMS: atom_id res chain seq x y z
N MET A 1 3.42 -4.05 -56.46
CA MET A 1 2.66 -3.49 -55.34
C MET A 1 2.29 -4.52 -54.28
N LYS A 2 1.87 -5.75 -54.63
CA LYS A 2 1.49 -6.79 -53.63
C LYS A 2 2.59 -7.24 -52.66
N LYS A 3 3.86 -7.30 -53.11
CA LYS A 3 4.99 -7.72 -52.22
C LYS A 3 5.37 -6.69 -51.15
N ARG A 4 5.16 -5.40 -51.41
CA ARG A 4 5.46 -4.32 -50.42
C ARG A 4 4.36 -4.21 -49.37
N PHE A 5 3.11 -4.55 -49.73
CA PHE A 5 1.99 -4.58 -48.79
C PHE A 5 2.09 -5.76 -47.82
N LEU A 6 2.56 -6.91 -48.28
CA LEU A 6 2.76 -8.08 -47.44
C LEU A 6 3.89 -7.87 -46.42
N ALA A 7 4.98 -7.18 -46.79
CA ALA A 7 6.07 -6.84 -45.92
C ALA A 7 5.65 -5.83 -44.84
N PHE A 8 4.76 -4.89 -45.15
CA PHE A 8 4.23 -3.92 -44.18
C PHE A 8 3.27 -4.59 -43.20
N LEU A 9 2.45 -5.54 -43.64
CA LEU A 9 1.55 -6.30 -42.79
C LEU A 9 2.33 -7.21 -41.83
N LEU A 10 3.43 -7.82 -42.27
CA LEU A 10 4.30 -8.63 -41.41
C LEU A 10 5.03 -7.78 -40.35
N ALA A 11 5.47 -6.58 -40.74
CA ALA A 11 6.14 -5.65 -39.79
C ALA A 11 5.18 -5.14 -38.72
N VAL A 12 3.92 -4.91 -39.03
CA VAL A 12 2.88 -4.48 -38.08
C VAL A 12 2.53 -5.64 -37.13
N CYS A 13 2.44 -6.89 -37.62
CA CYS A 13 2.21 -8.07 -36.76
C CYS A 13 3.38 -8.33 -35.78
N VAL A 14 4.63 -8.09 -36.18
CA VAL A 14 5.80 -8.25 -35.30
C VAL A 14 5.87 -7.14 -34.24
N ALA A 15 5.42 -5.92 -34.60
CA ALA A 15 5.37 -4.81 -33.63
C ALA A 15 4.28 -4.97 -32.56
N VAL A 16 3.18 -5.65 -32.90
CA VAL A 16 2.09 -5.92 -31.94
C VAL A 16 2.42 -7.10 -30.99
N SER A 17 3.31 -8.02 -31.40
CA SER A 17 3.69 -9.18 -30.57
C SER A 17 4.75 -8.87 -29.50
N MET A 18 5.28 -7.64 -29.40
CA MET A 18 6.29 -7.26 -28.39
C MET A 18 5.72 -6.54 -27.17
N LEU A 19 4.40 -6.39 -27.05
CA LEU A 19 3.79 -5.79 -25.84
C LEU A 19 3.06 -6.82 -24.99
N VAL A 20 3.68 -7.99 -24.78
CA VAL A 20 3.29 -8.84 -23.65
C VAL A 20 4.07 -8.33 -22.45
N LEU A 21 3.50 -7.36 -21.75
CA LEU A 21 3.98 -7.02 -20.41
C LEU A 21 3.84 -8.27 -19.54
N PRO A 22 4.87 -8.66 -18.78
CA PRO A 22 4.74 -9.77 -17.83
C PRO A 22 3.60 -9.44 -16.85
N ALA A 23 2.78 -10.43 -16.50
CA ALA A 23 1.64 -10.26 -15.61
C ALA A 23 2.02 -9.56 -14.28
N SER A 24 3.23 -9.78 -13.79
CA SER A 24 3.80 -9.10 -12.62
C SER A 24 3.96 -7.59 -12.81
N ALA A 25 4.25 -7.11 -14.01
CA ALA A 25 4.33 -5.66 -14.27
C ALA A 25 2.96 -4.97 -14.26
N VAL A 26 1.88 -5.72 -14.52
CA VAL A 26 0.50 -5.19 -14.47
C VAL A 26 0.04 -5.04 -13.02
N GLY A 27 0.33 -6.02 -12.15
CA GLY A 27 -0.03 -5.97 -10.74
C GLY A 27 0.71 -4.86 -9.98
N SER A 28 2.02 -4.76 -10.18
CA SER A 28 2.86 -3.69 -9.61
C SER A 28 2.37 -2.29 -10.02
N ASN A 29 2.01 -2.11 -11.29
CA ASN A 29 1.48 -0.82 -11.78
C ASN A 29 0.14 -0.46 -11.10
N ALA A 30 -0.78 -1.43 -10.95
CA ALA A 30 -2.06 -1.21 -10.27
C ALA A 30 -1.87 -0.83 -8.79
N ALA A 31 -0.96 -1.51 -8.09
CA ALA A 31 -0.65 -1.21 -6.68
C ALA A 31 -0.10 0.22 -6.52
N VAL A 32 0.86 0.61 -7.38
CA VAL A 32 1.48 1.94 -7.35
C VAL A 32 0.47 3.03 -7.71
N GLN A 33 -0.35 2.83 -8.74
CA GLN A 33 -1.40 3.77 -9.12
C GLN A 33 -2.41 3.96 -7.98
N THR A 34 -2.88 2.88 -7.38
CA THR A 34 -3.81 2.92 -6.26
C THR A 34 -3.20 3.62 -5.05
N ALA A 35 -1.96 3.27 -4.67
CA ALA A 35 -1.27 3.91 -3.55
C ALA A 35 -1.06 5.41 -3.78
N THR A 36 -0.71 5.81 -5.01
CA THR A 36 -0.54 7.22 -5.37
C THR A 36 -1.88 7.96 -5.30
N ALA A 37 -2.94 7.39 -5.86
CA ALA A 37 -4.28 7.96 -5.84
C ALA A 37 -4.80 8.16 -4.40
N LEU A 38 -4.55 7.19 -3.51
CA LEU A 38 -4.93 7.26 -2.09
C LEU A 38 -3.97 8.10 -1.23
N GLY A 39 -2.95 8.72 -1.82
CA GLY A 39 -1.97 9.54 -1.10
C GLY A 39 -0.93 8.74 -0.31
N GLY A 40 -0.83 7.43 -0.50
CA GLY A 40 0.17 6.56 0.12
C GLY A 40 1.58 6.76 -0.44
N LEU A 41 1.68 7.15 -1.71
CA LEU A 41 2.93 7.51 -2.37
C LEU A 41 2.89 8.95 -2.87
N THR A 42 4.04 9.64 -2.84
CA THR A 42 4.24 10.88 -3.61
C THR A 42 4.64 10.54 -5.04
N ALA A 43 4.52 11.51 -5.96
CA ALA A 43 4.99 11.35 -7.34
C ALA A 43 6.51 11.04 -7.39
N GLU A 44 7.31 11.65 -6.50
CA GLU A 44 8.74 11.38 -6.38
C GLU A 44 9.01 9.94 -5.92
N GLN A 45 8.28 9.45 -4.91
CA GLN A 45 8.40 8.08 -4.42
C GLN A 45 7.98 7.06 -5.48
N ALA A 46 6.96 7.35 -6.28
CA ALA A 46 6.56 6.51 -7.40
C ALA A 46 7.66 6.42 -8.49
N GLY A 47 8.60 7.37 -8.54
CA GLY A 47 9.79 7.33 -9.40
C GLY A 47 10.98 6.55 -8.79
N SER A 48 10.92 6.13 -7.52
CA SER A 48 12.03 5.53 -6.78
C SER A 48 11.63 4.25 -6.04
N LEU A 49 10.86 3.39 -6.68
CA LEU A 49 10.23 2.19 -6.08
C LEU A 49 11.22 1.13 -5.60
N GLY A 50 12.43 1.09 -6.17
CA GLY A 50 13.51 0.17 -5.77
C GLY A 50 14.20 0.54 -4.45
N ALA A 51 13.96 1.74 -3.89
CA ALA A 51 14.52 2.14 -2.61
C ALA A 51 13.96 1.29 -1.45
N PRO A 52 14.72 1.09 -0.36
CA PRO A 52 14.22 0.40 0.83
C PRO A 52 12.99 1.10 1.40
N LEU A 53 11.97 0.31 1.78
CA LEU A 53 10.78 0.80 2.48
C LEU A 53 11.18 1.25 3.89
N THR A 54 10.87 2.50 4.25
CA THR A 54 11.07 3.00 5.61
C THR A 54 9.82 2.86 6.47
N ARG A 55 9.98 2.92 7.81
CA ARG A 55 8.86 2.86 8.76
C ARG A 55 7.91 4.04 8.62
N GLY A 56 8.42 5.24 8.28
CA GLY A 56 7.61 6.41 7.98
C GLY A 56 6.74 6.22 6.74
N GLN A 57 7.34 5.68 5.68
CA GLN A 57 6.62 5.33 4.44
C GLN A 57 5.58 4.23 4.68
N ALA A 58 5.92 3.20 5.46
CA ALA A 58 4.98 2.15 5.84
C ALA A 58 3.76 2.71 6.60
N ALA A 59 3.97 3.63 7.55
CA ALA A 59 2.87 4.30 8.25
C ALA A 59 1.95 5.08 7.31
N ARG A 60 2.54 5.75 6.30
CA ARG A 60 1.78 6.46 5.27
C ARG A 60 0.97 5.51 4.38
N LEU A 61 1.56 4.42 3.91
CA LEU A 61 0.88 3.38 3.12
C LEU A 61 -0.27 2.74 3.92
N LEU A 62 -0.04 2.34 5.18
CA LEU A 62 -1.08 1.80 6.06
C LEU A 62 -2.27 2.74 6.20
N THR A 63 -2.00 4.03 6.38
CA THR A 63 -3.06 5.04 6.49
C THR A 63 -3.82 5.19 5.18
N ALA A 64 -3.13 5.25 4.05
CA ALA A 64 -3.74 5.37 2.72
C ALA A 64 -4.66 4.19 2.39
N PHE A 65 -4.25 2.97 2.78
CA PHE A 65 -5.04 1.75 2.59
C PHE A 65 -6.02 1.47 3.75
N SER A 66 -6.41 2.49 4.52
CA SER A 66 -7.33 2.35 5.65
C SER A 66 -8.53 3.29 5.56
N ALA A 67 -9.49 3.12 6.47
CA ALA A 67 -10.61 4.03 6.62
C ALA A 67 -10.21 5.44 7.12
N TYR A 68 -8.95 5.64 7.51
CA TYR A 68 -8.44 6.91 8.03
C TYR A 68 -7.75 7.78 6.98
N ARG A 69 -7.72 7.36 5.69
CA ARG A 69 -7.06 8.08 4.61
C ARG A 69 -7.49 9.55 4.49
N ASP A 70 -8.78 9.82 4.66
CA ASP A 70 -9.36 11.14 4.48
C ASP A 70 -9.30 12.01 5.75
N THR A 71 -9.09 11.41 6.92
CA THR A 71 -9.09 12.11 8.21
C THR A 71 -7.72 12.62 8.60
N THR A 72 -6.65 12.10 8.04
CA THR A 72 -5.27 12.50 8.38
C THR A 72 -4.94 13.93 8.01
N THR A 73 -5.51 14.46 6.94
CA THR A 73 -5.35 15.87 6.54
C THR A 73 -6.08 16.84 7.45
N ALA A 74 -7.17 16.39 8.10
CA ALA A 74 -7.96 17.20 9.02
C ALA A 74 -7.41 17.19 10.46
N GLN A 75 -6.59 16.20 10.83
CA GLN A 75 -5.91 16.16 12.12
C GLN A 75 -4.73 17.13 12.10
N GLY A 76 -4.97 18.34 12.58
CA GLY A 76 -3.95 19.37 12.70
C GLY A 76 -2.68 18.88 13.41
N ARG A 77 -1.58 19.61 13.23
CA ARG A 77 -0.27 19.38 13.88
C ARG A 77 -0.43 19.39 15.39
N THR A 78 -0.69 18.25 15.99
CA THR A 78 -0.75 18.08 17.44
C THR A 78 0.57 17.53 17.94
N GLY A 79 1.04 17.99 19.09
CA GLY A 79 2.32 17.75 19.76
C GLY A 79 3.13 16.50 19.42
N ARG A 80 4.39 16.51 19.77
CA ARG A 80 5.37 15.45 19.54
C ARG A 80 4.90 14.13 20.16
N LEU A 81 4.83 13.06 19.36
CA LEU A 81 4.44 11.72 19.82
C LEU A 81 5.67 10.88 20.23
N TYR A 82 6.78 11.04 19.51
CA TYR A 82 8.04 10.35 19.73
C TYR A 82 9.21 11.34 19.75
N SER A 83 10.30 10.97 20.41
CA SER A 83 11.47 11.85 20.59
C SER A 83 12.15 12.26 19.26
N ASP A 84 12.01 11.42 18.24
CA ASP A 84 12.62 11.54 16.92
C ASP A 84 11.61 11.85 15.79
N VAL A 85 10.36 12.19 16.14
CA VAL A 85 9.32 12.57 15.17
C VAL A 85 8.82 13.98 15.52
N ASP A 86 9.32 14.97 14.81
CA ASP A 86 8.87 16.34 14.96
C ASP A 86 7.45 16.54 14.41
N SER A 87 6.74 17.52 14.95
CA SER A 87 5.33 17.79 14.57
C SER A 87 5.17 18.25 13.12
N ASP A 88 6.23 18.75 12.49
CA ASP A 88 6.31 19.18 11.09
C ASP A 88 6.86 18.10 10.16
N SER A 89 7.28 16.94 10.70
CA SER A 89 7.67 15.80 9.90
C SER A 89 6.54 15.39 8.93
N PRO A 90 6.85 15.11 7.65
CA PRO A 90 5.86 14.69 6.67
C PRO A 90 5.17 13.37 7.03
N TYR A 91 5.75 12.63 7.97
CA TYR A 91 5.20 11.35 8.45
C TYR A 91 4.47 11.45 9.80
N ALA A 92 4.52 12.60 10.50
CA ALA A 92 4.02 12.72 11.87
C ALA A 92 2.55 12.29 12.01
N VAL A 93 1.67 12.74 11.12
CA VAL A 93 0.24 12.41 11.14
C VAL A 93 -0.01 10.93 10.86
N TYR A 94 0.72 10.34 9.92
CA TYR A 94 0.60 8.93 9.53
C TYR A 94 1.11 8.01 10.64
N ILE A 95 2.24 8.34 11.26
CA ILE A 95 2.80 7.63 12.41
C ILE A 95 1.80 7.65 13.56
N ARG A 96 1.23 8.81 13.87
CA ARG A 96 0.20 8.95 14.90
C ARG A 96 -0.99 8.03 14.62
N THR A 97 -1.52 8.07 13.40
CA THR A 97 -2.65 7.23 12.99
C THR A 97 -2.32 5.75 13.09
N ALA A 98 -1.16 5.32 12.59
CA ALA A 98 -0.74 3.92 12.63
C ALA A 98 -0.56 3.39 14.06
N VAL A 99 -0.04 4.23 14.97
CA VAL A 99 0.18 3.86 16.38
C VAL A 99 -1.14 3.85 17.16
N GLN A 100 -2.00 4.85 16.97
CA GLN A 100 -3.30 4.91 17.66
C GLN A 100 -4.21 3.73 17.29
N ASN A 101 -4.10 3.22 16.05
CA ASN A 101 -4.83 2.05 15.60
C ASN A 101 -4.11 0.72 15.86
N GLY A 102 -2.95 0.75 16.53
CA GLY A 102 -2.20 -0.44 16.91
C GLY A 102 -1.52 -1.17 15.75
N TRP A 103 -1.47 -0.57 14.54
CA TRP A 103 -0.81 -1.20 13.39
C TRP A 103 0.70 -1.20 13.52
N MET A 104 1.24 -0.16 14.13
CA MET A 104 2.65 0.01 14.43
C MET A 104 2.86 0.38 15.90
N THR A 105 4.07 0.17 16.39
CA THR A 105 4.50 0.59 17.73
C THR A 105 5.84 1.30 17.64
N GLY A 106 6.10 2.24 18.57
CA GLY A 106 7.42 2.79 18.80
C GLY A 106 8.31 1.85 19.59
N TYR A 107 9.51 2.30 19.88
CA TYR A 107 10.49 1.58 20.69
C TYR A 107 10.38 1.98 22.17
N SER A 108 10.92 1.14 23.05
CA SER A 108 10.88 1.35 24.51
C SER A 108 11.68 2.58 24.98
N ASP A 109 12.59 3.09 24.14
CA ASP A 109 13.37 4.31 24.38
C ASP A 109 12.61 5.61 24.05
N GLY A 110 11.34 5.51 23.65
CA GLY A 110 10.50 6.63 23.25
C GLY A 110 10.73 7.12 21.83
N SER A 111 11.50 6.41 21.02
CA SER A 111 11.69 6.70 19.58
C SER A 111 10.72 5.94 18.70
N PHE A 112 10.51 6.40 17.45
CA PHE A 112 9.77 5.67 16.41
C PHE A 112 10.69 5.15 15.30
N ARG A 113 11.78 5.86 15.03
CA ARG A 113 12.77 5.59 13.99
C ARG A 113 12.14 5.57 12.58
N PRO A 114 11.59 6.69 12.12
CA PRO A 114 10.85 6.77 10.85
C PRO A 114 11.68 6.38 9.63
N ASP A 115 12.99 6.57 9.66
CA ASP A 115 13.91 6.30 8.57
C ASP A 115 14.47 4.85 8.58
N ASN A 116 14.23 4.09 9.65
CA ASN A 116 14.62 2.68 9.67
C ASN A 116 13.85 1.89 8.63
N THR A 117 14.53 0.92 8.02
CA THR A 117 13.95 0.04 7.02
C THR A 117 13.01 -0.99 7.65
N VAL A 118 12.10 -1.53 6.84
CA VAL A 118 11.08 -2.51 7.24
C VAL A 118 11.37 -3.86 6.61
N THR A 119 11.42 -4.92 7.42
CA THR A 119 11.57 -6.29 6.93
C THR A 119 10.23 -6.88 6.47
N LEU A 120 10.28 -8.00 5.74
CA LEU A 120 9.08 -8.71 5.27
C LEU A 120 8.15 -9.09 6.42
N GLU A 121 8.68 -9.67 7.50
CA GLU A 121 7.88 -10.10 8.65
C GLU A 121 7.26 -8.94 9.43
N GLU A 122 7.96 -7.81 9.50
CA GLU A 122 7.41 -6.59 10.10
C GLU A 122 6.25 -6.03 9.25
N ALA A 123 6.43 -5.94 7.93
CA ALA A 123 5.37 -5.50 7.01
C ALA A 123 4.16 -6.44 7.04
N CYS A 124 4.37 -7.76 7.06
CA CYS A 124 3.30 -8.75 7.21
C CYS A 124 2.54 -8.56 8.53
N THR A 125 3.27 -8.30 9.62
CA THR A 125 2.67 -8.03 10.94
C THR A 125 1.79 -6.78 10.91
N MET A 126 2.28 -5.70 10.30
CA MET A 126 1.53 -4.45 10.12
C MET A 126 0.26 -4.67 9.30
N ALA A 127 0.34 -5.39 8.17
CA ALA A 127 -0.81 -5.68 7.32
C ALA A 127 -1.85 -6.57 8.03
N LEU A 128 -1.41 -7.56 8.80
CA LEU A 128 -2.33 -8.39 9.59
C LEU A 128 -3.08 -7.57 10.65
N ARG A 129 -2.39 -6.64 11.32
CA ARG A 129 -3.02 -5.71 12.26
C ARG A 129 -3.98 -4.74 11.57
N LEU A 130 -3.62 -4.22 10.39
CA LEU A 130 -4.51 -3.41 9.56
C LEU A 130 -5.80 -4.16 9.23
N LEU A 131 -5.70 -5.45 8.92
CA LEU A 131 -6.84 -6.34 8.64
C LEU A 131 -7.62 -6.75 9.91
N GLY A 132 -7.21 -6.29 11.11
CA GLY A 132 -7.89 -6.57 12.37
C GLY A 132 -7.58 -7.95 12.96
N TYR A 133 -6.49 -8.61 12.54
CA TYR A 133 -6.05 -9.84 13.19
C TYR A 133 -5.29 -9.55 14.48
N ASP A 134 -5.62 -10.30 15.54
CA ASP A 134 -4.81 -10.34 16.75
C ASP A 134 -3.57 -11.22 16.49
N VAL A 135 -2.45 -10.57 16.20
CA VAL A 135 -1.20 -11.25 15.84
C VAL A 135 -0.61 -12.08 16.98
N ALA A 136 -1.02 -11.82 18.24
CA ALA A 136 -0.60 -12.62 19.38
C ALA A 136 -1.34 -13.96 19.49
N LYS A 137 -2.51 -14.07 18.80
CA LYS A 137 -3.35 -15.28 18.80
C LYS A 137 -3.24 -16.13 17.54
N LEU A 138 -2.27 -15.85 16.64
CA LEU A 138 -2.14 -16.58 15.38
C LEU A 138 -1.73 -18.06 15.53
N GLY A 139 -1.32 -18.46 16.72
CA GLY A 139 -0.75 -19.81 16.95
C GLY A 139 0.64 -19.95 16.34
N GLY A 140 1.63 -20.31 17.13
CA GLY A 140 3.02 -20.39 16.70
C GLY A 140 3.87 -19.20 17.15
N THR A 141 5.13 -19.15 16.69
CA THR A 141 6.12 -18.15 17.07
C THR A 141 6.33 -17.12 15.96
N PHE A 142 6.66 -15.89 16.35
CA PHE A 142 7.16 -14.88 15.42
C PHE A 142 8.54 -15.33 14.88
N PRO A 143 8.82 -15.16 13.58
CA PRO A 143 7.95 -14.56 12.57
C PRO A 143 7.11 -15.57 11.77
N THR A 144 7.25 -16.88 12.05
CA THR A 144 6.65 -17.96 11.25
C THR A 144 5.13 -17.87 11.19
N ALA A 145 4.47 -17.59 12.32
CA ALA A 145 3.02 -17.48 12.39
C ALA A 145 2.50 -16.34 11.50
N GLN A 146 3.14 -15.16 11.56
CA GLN A 146 2.78 -13.99 10.77
C GLN A 146 3.00 -14.23 9.27
N LEU A 147 4.15 -14.79 8.90
CA LEU A 147 4.48 -15.10 7.50
C LEU A 147 3.52 -16.15 6.90
N SER A 148 3.19 -17.20 7.66
CA SER A 148 2.23 -18.22 7.25
C SER A 148 0.83 -17.63 7.06
N LYS A 149 0.35 -16.83 8.02
CA LYS A 149 -0.95 -16.18 7.94
C LYS A 149 -1.00 -15.19 6.76
N ALA A 150 0.02 -14.39 6.57
CA ALA A 150 0.13 -13.46 5.44
C ALA A 150 0.09 -14.20 4.09
N SER A 151 0.80 -15.32 3.97
CA SER A 151 0.77 -16.15 2.76
C SER A 151 -0.62 -16.74 2.52
N ALA A 152 -1.28 -17.27 3.55
CA ALA A 152 -2.63 -17.83 3.45
C ALA A 152 -3.69 -16.78 3.02
N LEU A 153 -3.47 -15.51 3.33
CA LEU A 153 -4.33 -14.39 2.94
C LEU A 153 -3.96 -13.78 1.58
N GLY A 154 -2.91 -14.27 0.92
CA GLY A 154 -2.43 -13.72 -0.35
C GLY A 154 -1.66 -12.41 -0.21
N LEU A 155 -1.33 -11.94 1.00
CA LEU A 155 -0.62 -10.66 1.20
C LEU A 155 0.76 -10.64 0.53
N ARG A 156 1.37 -11.82 0.35
CA ARG A 156 2.70 -11.98 -0.24
C ARG A 156 2.69 -12.30 -1.74
N ASN A 157 1.51 -12.26 -2.39
CA ASN A 157 1.41 -12.49 -3.82
C ASN A 157 2.29 -11.48 -4.57
N GLU A 158 3.07 -11.96 -5.53
CA GLU A 158 4.04 -11.19 -6.35
C GLU A 158 5.19 -10.55 -5.56
N ILE A 159 5.40 -10.93 -4.29
CA ILE A 159 6.50 -10.44 -3.46
C ILE A 159 7.55 -11.52 -3.31
N ASN A 160 8.70 -11.30 -3.94
CA ASN A 160 9.83 -12.23 -3.90
C ASN A 160 10.86 -11.79 -2.84
N ALA A 161 10.43 -11.73 -1.59
CA ALA A 161 11.30 -11.45 -0.44
C ALA A 161 11.28 -12.63 0.54
N ARG A 162 12.40 -12.86 1.22
CA ARG A 162 12.61 -13.89 2.23
C ARG A 162 12.49 -13.30 3.63
N GLN A 163 12.31 -14.16 4.61
CA GLN A 163 12.37 -13.77 6.02
C GLN A 163 13.69 -13.06 6.33
N GLY A 164 13.63 -11.94 7.03
CA GLY A 164 14.77 -11.10 7.40
C GLY A 164 15.18 -10.10 6.31
N GLU A 165 14.67 -10.22 5.08
CA GLU A 165 15.00 -9.27 4.02
C GLU A 165 14.18 -7.97 4.17
N THR A 166 14.85 -6.85 3.98
CA THR A 166 14.21 -5.53 3.87
C THR A 166 13.41 -5.44 2.58
N LEU A 167 12.17 -4.99 2.68
CA LEU A 167 11.34 -4.74 1.49
C LEU A 167 11.78 -3.47 0.76
N THR A 168 11.63 -3.48 -0.55
CA THR A 168 11.63 -2.26 -1.34
C THR A 168 10.29 -1.52 -1.17
N LEU A 169 10.26 -0.25 -1.53
CA LEU A 169 9.02 0.56 -1.52
C LEU A 169 7.94 -0.07 -2.42
N GLU A 170 8.35 -0.64 -3.57
CA GLU A 170 7.45 -1.38 -4.46
C GLU A 170 6.83 -2.60 -3.76
N GLN A 171 7.67 -3.45 -3.15
CA GLN A 171 7.23 -4.66 -2.47
C GLN A 171 6.31 -4.35 -1.29
N GLY A 172 6.63 -3.30 -0.50
CA GLY A 172 5.76 -2.84 0.57
C GLY A 172 4.42 -2.30 0.08
N THR A 173 4.44 -1.53 -1.02
CA THR A 173 3.23 -1.03 -1.68
C THR A 173 2.35 -2.18 -2.15
N MET A 174 2.95 -3.19 -2.81
CA MET A 174 2.24 -4.39 -3.25
C MET A 174 1.64 -5.16 -2.07
N LEU A 175 2.38 -5.32 -0.97
CA LEU A 175 1.91 -6.05 0.22
C LEU A 175 0.63 -5.41 0.80
N PHE A 176 0.62 -4.08 0.96
CA PHE A 176 -0.54 -3.37 1.48
C PHE A 176 -1.68 -3.28 0.46
N TYR A 177 -1.38 -3.24 -0.85
CA TYR A 177 -2.38 -3.35 -1.91
C TYR A 177 -3.05 -4.73 -1.89
N ASN A 178 -2.30 -5.81 -1.73
CA ASN A 178 -2.85 -7.17 -1.61
C ASN A 178 -3.78 -7.31 -0.39
N ALA A 179 -3.58 -6.52 0.66
CA ALA A 179 -4.49 -6.50 1.80
C ALA A 179 -5.92 -6.07 1.42
N LEU A 180 -6.10 -5.25 0.38
CA LEU A 180 -7.43 -4.83 -0.07
C LEU A 180 -8.33 -6.00 -0.47
N THR A 181 -7.77 -7.03 -1.13
CA THR A 181 -8.53 -8.21 -1.57
C THR A 181 -8.55 -9.34 -0.55
N ALA A 182 -7.78 -9.21 0.53
CA ALA A 182 -7.72 -10.19 1.60
C ALA A 182 -8.96 -10.17 2.50
N MET A 183 -9.26 -11.31 3.11
CA MET A 183 -10.26 -11.37 4.18
C MET A 183 -9.71 -10.72 5.44
N ASN A 184 -10.49 -9.85 6.06
CA ASN A 184 -10.17 -9.24 7.35
C ASN A 184 -10.48 -10.20 8.51
N GLY A 185 -10.17 -9.80 9.74
CA GLY A 185 -10.42 -10.58 10.96
C GLY A 185 -11.91 -10.89 11.23
N SER A 186 -12.83 -10.17 10.57
CA SER A 186 -14.29 -10.39 10.64
C SER A 186 -14.82 -11.24 9.48
N GLY A 187 -13.96 -11.76 8.60
CA GLY A 187 -14.36 -12.62 7.47
C GLY A 187 -14.96 -11.87 6.28
N GLN A 188 -14.68 -10.57 6.14
CA GLN A 188 -15.11 -9.74 5.02
C GLN A 188 -13.91 -9.39 4.12
N VAL A 189 -14.14 -9.20 2.82
CA VAL A 189 -13.11 -8.64 1.93
C VAL A 189 -12.81 -7.21 2.38
N TYR A 190 -11.55 -6.93 2.67
CA TYR A 190 -11.17 -5.67 3.33
C TYR A 190 -11.54 -4.43 2.50
N ALA A 191 -11.31 -4.45 1.18
CA ALA A 191 -11.68 -3.35 0.30
C ALA A 191 -13.16 -2.97 0.38
N SER A 192 -14.04 -3.98 0.53
CA SER A 192 -15.49 -3.72 0.65
C SER A 192 -15.83 -2.97 1.95
N THR A 193 -15.06 -3.16 3.02
CA THR A 193 -15.23 -2.40 4.27
C THR A 193 -14.78 -0.94 4.15
N LEU A 194 -13.99 -0.64 3.12
CA LEU A 194 -13.53 0.71 2.79
C LEU A 194 -14.41 1.41 1.74
N GLY A 195 -15.49 0.75 1.29
CA GLY A 195 -16.39 1.27 0.25
C GLY A 195 -15.91 1.04 -1.18
N PHE A 196 -14.83 0.27 -1.40
CA PHE A 196 -14.34 -0.02 -2.75
C PHE A 196 -15.08 -1.20 -3.37
N ALA A 197 -15.40 -1.08 -4.67
CA ALA A 197 -15.92 -2.20 -5.44
C ALA A 197 -14.82 -3.25 -5.68
N VAL A 198 -15.19 -4.52 -5.52
CA VAL A 198 -14.30 -5.67 -5.79
C VAL A 198 -14.99 -6.55 -6.82
N SER A 199 -14.33 -6.81 -7.96
CA SER A 199 -14.80 -7.66 -9.02
C SER A 199 -13.74 -8.68 -9.40
N ASN A 200 -14.11 -9.96 -9.48
CA ASN A 200 -13.19 -11.05 -9.82
C ASN A 200 -11.93 -11.12 -8.93
N GLY A 201 -12.05 -10.78 -7.64
CA GLY A 201 -10.94 -10.78 -6.70
C GLY A 201 -9.95 -9.61 -6.87
N GLN A 202 -10.31 -8.61 -7.66
CA GLN A 202 -9.53 -7.37 -7.84
C GLN A 202 -10.33 -6.16 -7.40
N VAL A 203 -9.63 -5.16 -6.85
CA VAL A 203 -10.22 -3.87 -6.52
C VAL A 203 -10.45 -3.09 -7.82
N ASP A 204 -11.66 -2.57 -7.99
CA ASP A 204 -11.95 -1.68 -9.11
C ASP A 204 -11.33 -0.30 -8.86
N ILE A 205 -10.20 -0.06 -9.53
CA ILE A 205 -9.45 1.21 -9.42
C ILE A 205 -10.29 2.40 -9.87
N SER A 206 -11.21 2.21 -10.82
CA SER A 206 -12.10 3.29 -11.26
C SER A 206 -13.03 3.76 -10.15
N SER A 207 -13.48 2.86 -9.28
CA SER A 207 -14.27 3.22 -8.10
C SER A 207 -13.48 4.06 -7.10
N VAL A 208 -12.18 3.76 -6.92
CA VAL A 208 -11.27 4.54 -6.07
C VAL A 208 -11.07 5.95 -6.61
N LEU A 209 -10.85 6.07 -7.94
CA LEU A 209 -10.60 7.36 -8.59
C LEU A 209 -11.86 8.24 -8.63
N LEU A 210 -13.05 7.64 -8.78
CA LEU A 210 -14.32 8.35 -8.76
C LEU A 210 -14.64 8.92 -7.37
N ASP A 211 -14.38 8.16 -6.32
CA ASP A 211 -14.57 8.61 -4.94
C ASP A 211 -13.71 9.86 -4.65
N LEU A 212 -12.45 9.83 -5.06
CA LEU A 212 -11.54 10.98 -4.93
C LEU A 212 -11.98 12.20 -5.75
N SER A 213 -12.57 12.02 -6.93
CA SER A 213 -13.03 13.12 -7.78
C SER A 213 -14.26 13.82 -7.19
N LEU A 214 -15.15 13.07 -6.54
CA LEU A 214 -16.36 13.60 -5.90
C LEU A 214 -16.03 14.42 -4.64
N ILE A 215 -14.98 14.04 -3.90
CA ILE A 215 -14.52 14.80 -2.72
C ILE A 215 -13.99 16.18 -3.14
N HIS A 216 -13.30 16.28 -4.27
CA HIS A 216 -12.78 17.57 -4.78
C HIS A 216 -13.87 18.52 -5.31
N ILE A 217 -15.03 18.02 -5.73
CA ILE A 217 -16.13 18.82 -6.24
C ILE A 217 -16.98 19.39 -5.10
N SER A 218 -16.95 18.80 -3.91
CA SER A 218 -17.77 19.19 -2.76
C SER A 218 -17.14 20.22 -1.83
N GLU A 219 -15.89 20.67 -2.06
CA GLU A 219 -15.36 21.84 -1.34
C GLU A 219 -15.99 23.14 -1.87
N PRO A 220 -16.81 23.84 -1.07
CA PRO A 220 -17.29 25.15 -1.48
C PRO A 220 -16.13 26.12 -1.52
N THR A 221 -15.86 26.68 -2.70
CA THR A 221 -14.97 27.83 -2.85
C THR A 221 -15.42 28.93 -1.88
N ARG A 222 -14.66 29.15 -0.80
CA ARG A 222 -14.86 30.31 0.07
C ARG A 222 -14.65 31.56 -0.79
N PRO A 223 -15.65 32.47 -0.88
CA PRO A 223 -15.43 33.78 -1.49
C PRO A 223 -14.42 34.56 -0.63
N ARG A 224 -13.52 35.26 -1.30
CA ARG A 224 -12.59 36.22 -0.70
C ARG A 224 -13.32 37.42 -0.12
#